data_a9d18e73972a6e0db70db8f05fca36de
#
_entry.id   a9d18e73972a6e0db70db8f05fca36de
#
_cell.length_a   1.000
_cell.length_b   1.000
_cell.length_c   1.000
_cell.angle_alpha   90.00
_cell.angle_beta   90.00
_cell.angle_gamma   90.00
#
_symmetry.space_group_name_H-M   'P 1'
#
loop_
_entity.id
_entity.type
_entity.pdbx_description
1 polymer ?
#
loop_
_entity_poly.entity_id
_entity_poly.type
_entity_poly.pdbx_seq_one_letter_code
_entity_poly.pdbx_strand_id
1 'polypeptide(L)'
;MSGSEVLIYAYGAVCLSMIMFNMIYNIVLRKKEPETTMKAQKIKEALLKKYSADSDTGTTEWETVRVQAFLKEEDLELGKSEDLLTFSEAVSLLAEEGLEEAAEGMIRGLQPLLPALSEDYLKKDKMQTAYFAVFLEKFRRRSEYDSALLESLLKYAVQENMYCRINALDALYAFGNAEYVVKAVEKQDKMDAFLHEKVLTEGLLSFSGDHRELIKELIRRFEEFKVKTKLAILNYIRFKSEDCKEFMYKIMTDEEEDRELRFAAVRYFGRYPWEQARSVLIEFASDKEVLHWEYAAVAAAALKDYRGDGVLSALKTALYSSNWYVRYNAAVSLEAAGMSYNRLIDVMAGNDRYAREMMEYRLEERKLVKERELQKEGKSE
;
A
#
# COMPACT_ATOMS: atom_id res chain seq x y z
N MET A 1 -36.59 -12.58 38.27
CA MET A 1 -35.43 -12.00 37.60
C MET A 1 -35.90 -10.76 36.86
N SER A 2 -35.24 -9.64 37.11
CA SER A 2 -35.52 -8.42 36.35
C SER A 2 -35.03 -8.56 34.92
N GLY A 3 -35.61 -7.83 33.97
CA GLY A 3 -35.17 -7.88 32.56
C GLY A 3 -33.65 -7.55 32.39
N SER A 4 -33.13 -6.73 33.30
CA SER A 4 -31.69 -6.38 33.33
C SER A 4 -30.80 -7.55 33.77
N GLU A 5 -31.23 -8.37 34.73
CA GLU A 5 -30.50 -9.58 35.14
C GLU A 5 -30.44 -10.62 34.01
N VAL A 6 -31.51 -10.83 33.27
CA VAL A 6 -31.54 -11.74 32.11
C VAL A 6 -30.58 -11.29 31.05
N LEU A 7 -30.50 -9.98 30.80
CA LEU A 7 -29.57 -9.39 29.79
C LEU A 7 -28.09 -9.54 30.17
N ILE A 8 -27.76 -9.37 31.47
CA ILE A 8 -26.43 -9.58 32.02
C ILE A 8 -26.01 -11.05 31.90
N TYR A 9 -26.90 -11.99 32.26
CA TYR A 9 -26.58 -13.41 32.11
C TYR A 9 -26.43 -13.85 30.66
N ALA A 10 -27.30 -13.34 29.74
CA ALA A 10 -27.18 -13.62 28.31
C ALA A 10 -25.87 -13.09 27.74
N TYR A 11 -25.49 -11.85 28.07
CA TYR A 11 -24.23 -11.25 27.64
C TYR A 11 -23.02 -12.01 28.22
N GLY A 12 -23.06 -12.37 29.50
CA GLY A 12 -22.05 -13.19 30.16
C GLY A 12 -21.86 -14.56 29.49
N ALA A 13 -22.97 -15.22 29.12
CA ALA A 13 -22.93 -16.49 28.40
C ALA A 13 -22.30 -16.39 27.02
N VAL A 14 -22.60 -15.31 26.27
CA VAL A 14 -21.98 -15.03 24.96
C VAL A 14 -20.45 -14.77 25.10
N CYS A 15 -20.07 -13.95 26.09
CA CYS A 15 -18.64 -13.68 26.34
C CYS A 15 -17.87 -14.96 26.73
N LEU A 16 -18.46 -15.80 27.60
CA LEU A 16 -17.88 -17.09 27.98
C LEU A 16 -17.74 -18.04 26.79
N SER A 17 -18.77 -18.11 25.95
CA SER A 17 -18.75 -18.89 24.71
C SER A 17 -17.64 -18.43 23.76
N MET A 18 -17.47 -17.11 23.57
CA MET A 18 -16.38 -16.55 22.75
C MET A 18 -14.98 -16.85 23.33
N ILE A 19 -14.82 -16.75 24.65
CA ILE A 19 -13.54 -17.09 25.31
C ILE A 19 -13.23 -18.58 25.14
N MET A 20 -14.23 -19.43 25.36
CA MET A 20 -14.08 -20.89 25.22
C MET A 20 -13.78 -21.27 23.76
N PHE A 21 -14.45 -20.66 22.80
CA PHE A 21 -14.16 -20.85 21.37
C PHE A 21 -12.73 -20.44 21.03
N ASN A 22 -12.28 -19.24 21.46
CA ASN A 22 -10.93 -18.77 21.25
C ASN A 22 -9.88 -19.71 21.90
N MET A 23 -10.17 -20.22 23.10
CA MET A 23 -9.29 -21.14 23.79
C MET A 23 -9.16 -22.48 23.06
N ILE A 24 -10.28 -23.06 22.61
CA ILE A 24 -10.29 -24.30 21.81
C ILE A 24 -9.59 -24.06 20.48
N TYR A 25 -9.89 -22.95 19.79
CA TYR A 25 -9.27 -22.58 18.53
C TYR A 25 -7.75 -22.45 18.66
N ASN A 26 -7.26 -21.75 19.69
CA ASN A 26 -5.83 -21.65 19.97
C ASN A 26 -5.15 -23.00 20.28
N ILE A 27 -5.85 -23.90 21.00
CA ILE A 27 -5.32 -25.25 21.28
C ILE A 27 -5.22 -26.07 19.98
N VAL A 28 -6.22 -25.96 19.10
CA VAL A 28 -6.20 -26.66 17.81
C VAL A 28 -5.11 -26.11 16.89
N LEU A 29 -4.97 -24.76 16.82
CA LEU A 29 -3.88 -24.13 16.07
C LEU A 29 -2.51 -24.54 16.59
N ARG A 30 -2.28 -24.48 17.90
CA ARG A 30 -1.00 -24.89 18.53
C ARG A 30 -0.64 -26.37 18.33
N LYS A 31 -1.62 -27.22 18.01
CA LYS A 31 -1.35 -28.63 17.63
C LYS A 31 -1.05 -28.79 16.15
N LYS A 32 -1.68 -28.00 15.27
CA LYS A 32 -1.48 -28.10 13.81
C LYS A 32 -0.18 -27.44 13.34
N GLU A 33 0.23 -26.31 13.95
CA GLU A 33 1.50 -25.64 13.59
C GLU A 33 2.72 -26.56 13.71
N PRO A 34 2.98 -27.23 14.84
CA PRO A 34 4.14 -28.12 14.95
C PRO A 34 4.07 -29.34 14.00
N GLU A 35 2.87 -29.79 13.65
CA GLU A 35 2.70 -30.90 12.69
C GLU A 35 3.10 -30.47 11.28
N THR A 36 2.66 -29.30 10.85
CA THR A 36 3.03 -28.73 9.53
C THR A 36 4.52 -28.43 9.48
N THR A 37 5.08 -27.81 10.53
CA THR A 37 6.51 -27.51 10.60
C THR A 37 7.38 -28.78 10.61
N MET A 38 6.98 -29.84 11.33
CA MET A 38 7.69 -31.12 11.30
C MET A 38 7.63 -31.79 9.93
N LYS A 39 6.46 -31.74 9.26
CA LYS A 39 6.33 -32.24 7.87
C LYS A 39 7.22 -31.43 6.93
N ALA A 40 7.17 -30.08 7.02
CA ALA A 40 7.99 -29.20 6.18
C ALA A 40 9.49 -29.47 6.38
N GLN A 41 9.93 -29.72 7.64
CA GLN A 41 11.30 -30.08 7.92
C GLN A 41 11.73 -31.39 7.26
N LYS A 42 10.87 -32.43 7.30
CA LYS A 42 11.12 -33.71 6.61
C LYS A 42 11.22 -33.51 5.09
N ILE A 43 10.30 -32.75 4.52
CA ILE A 43 10.33 -32.46 3.08
C ILE A 43 11.60 -31.68 2.71
N LYS A 44 12.01 -30.71 3.53
CA LYS A 44 13.28 -30.00 3.35
C LYS A 44 14.47 -30.95 3.36
N GLU A 45 14.55 -31.88 4.30
CA GLU A 45 15.63 -32.87 4.40
C GLU A 45 15.65 -33.83 3.17
N ALA A 46 14.48 -34.22 2.69
CA ALA A 46 14.35 -35.01 1.47
C ALA A 46 14.83 -34.23 0.22
N LEU A 47 14.46 -32.94 0.12
CA LEU A 47 14.95 -32.03 -0.93
C LEU A 47 16.46 -31.87 -0.90
N LEU A 48 17.04 -31.66 0.28
CA LEU A 48 18.50 -31.57 0.49
C LEU A 48 19.24 -32.81 0.03
N LYS A 49 18.75 -33.98 0.46
CA LYS A 49 19.35 -35.27 0.09
C LYS A 49 19.36 -35.47 -1.44
N LYS A 50 18.26 -35.08 -2.09
CA LYS A 50 18.13 -35.20 -3.53
C LYS A 50 19.03 -34.21 -4.27
N TYR A 51 19.07 -32.95 -3.82
CA TYR A 51 19.95 -31.93 -4.38
C TYR A 51 21.44 -32.29 -4.25
N SER A 52 21.87 -32.82 -3.09
CA SER A 52 23.25 -33.27 -2.88
C SER A 52 23.63 -34.44 -3.78
N ALA A 53 22.75 -35.41 -3.98
CA ALA A 53 22.98 -36.53 -4.87
C ALA A 53 23.09 -36.12 -6.35
N ASP A 54 22.33 -35.10 -6.75
CA ASP A 54 22.34 -34.56 -8.13
C ASP A 54 23.57 -33.68 -8.40
N SER A 55 24.10 -32.96 -7.39
CA SER A 55 25.35 -32.18 -7.48
C SER A 55 26.56 -33.06 -7.80
N ASP A 56 26.60 -34.29 -7.27
CA ASP A 56 27.66 -35.26 -7.56
C ASP A 56 27.60 -35.82 -8.99
N THR A 57 26.42 -35.77 -9.62
CA THR A 57 26.19 -36.27 -11.01
C THR A 57 26.25 -35.19 -12.08
N GLY A 58 26.45 -33.92 -11.70
CA GLY A 58 26.56 -32.76 -12.60
C GLY A 58 25.23 -32.30 -13.22
N THR A 59 24.10 -32.80 -12.72
CA THR A 59 22.74 -32.45 -13.18
C THR A 59 22.03 -31.63 -12.12
N THR A 60 22.26 -30.32 -12.11
CA THR A 60 21.64 -29.38 -11.14
C THR A 60 20.26 -28.88 -11.53
N GLU A 61 19.75 -29.21 -12.71
CA GLU A 61 18.46 -28.73 -13.18
C GLU A 61 17.31 -29.63 -12.71
N TRP A 62 16.39 -29.04 -11.94
CA TRP A 62 15.11 -29.63 -11.60
C TRP A 62 14.15 -29.52 -12.80
N GLU A 63 14.13 -30.53 -13.66
CA GLU A 63 13.11 -30.64 -14.70
C GLU A 63 11.75 -30.94 -14.07
N THR A 64 10.66 -30.55 -14.73
CA THR A 64 9.27 -30.76 -14.26
C THR A 64 8.98 -32.22 -13.91
N VAL A 65 9.50 -33.17 -14.69
CA VAL A 65 9.34 -34.60 -14.44
C VAL A 65 9.95 -35.01 -13.09
N ARG A 66 11.09 -34.44 -12.73
CA ARG A 66 11.74 -34.70 -11.44
C ARG A 66 10.97 -34.08 -10.26
N VAL A 67 10.41 -32.89 -10.45
CA VAL A 67 9.54 -32.26 -9.44
C VAL A 67 8.31 -33.14 -9.22
N GLN A 68 7.66 -33.59 -10.27
CA GLN A 68 6.49 -34.48 -10.17
C GLN A 68 6.83 -35.81 -9.48
N ALA A 69 8.00 -36.42 -9.81
CA ALA A 69 8.46 -37.62 -9.15
C ALA A 69 8.71 -37.41 -7.67
N PHE A 70 9.37 -36.30 -7.28
CA PHE A 70 9.58 -35.92 -5.90
C PHE A 70 8.27 -35.73 -5.13
N LEU A 71 7.33 -34.95 -5.68
CA LEU A 71 6.03 -34.73 -5.06
C LEU A 71 5.29 -36.06 -4.81
N LYS A 72 5.40 -37.00 -5.75
CA LYS A 72 4.79 -38.32 -5.62
C LYS A 72 5.50 -39.19 -4.56
N GLU A 73 6.84 -39.17 -4.50
CA GLU A 73 7.61 -39.90 -3.50
C GLU A 73 7.30 -39.46 -2.08
N GLU A 74 7.12 -38.14 -1.88
CA GLU A 74 6.83 -37.54 -0.57
C GLU A 74 5.32 -37.45 -0.27
N ASP A 75 4.46 -38.04 -1.09
CA ASP A 75 3.00 -38.05 -0.96
C ASP A 75 2.41 -36.63 -0.85
N LEU A 76 2.92 -35.69 -1.66
CA LEU A 76 2.49 -34.31 -1.72
C LEU A 76 1.58 -34.04 -2.92
N GLU A 77 0.34 -33.69 -2.65
CA GLU A 77 -0.63 -33.25 -3.66
C GLU A 77 -0.82 -31.71 -3.58
N LEU A 78 -0.06 -30.94 -4.36
CA LEU A 78 -0.12 -29.47 -4.35
C LEU A 78 -1.53 -28.89 -4.63
N GLY A 79 -2.43 -29.71 -5.16
CA GLY A 79 -3.85 -29.41 -5.21
C GLY A 79 -4.51 -29.34 -3.82
N LYS A 80 -3.94 -29.89 -2.74
CA LYS A 80 -4.42 -29.76 -1.37
C LYS A 80 -3.73 -28.59 -0.69
N SER A 81 -4.48 -27.72 -0.03
CA SER A 81 -3.92 -26.51 0.59
C SER A 81 -2.94 -26.82 1.72
N GLU A 82 -3.14 -27.92 2.46
CA GLU A 82 -2.22 -28.37 3.51
C GLU A 82 -0.86 -28.80 2.95
N ASP A 83 -0.86 -29.54 1.84
CA ASP A 83 0.37 -29.97 1.19
C ASP A 83 1.08 -28.81 0.49
N LEU A 84 0.31 -27.89 -0.13
CA LEU A 84 0.87 -26.65 -0.68
C LEU A 84 1.53 -25.78 0.39
N LEU A 85 0.92 -25.68 1.59
CA LEU A 85 1.50 -24.96 2.73
C LEU A 85 2.79 -25.62 3.20
N THR A 86 2.77 -26.94 3.37
CA THR A 86 3.94 -27.74 3.78
C THR A 86 5.09 -27.59 2.78
N PHE A 87 4.79 -27.67 1.49
CA PHE A 87 5.76 -27.46 0.42
C PHE A 87 6.32 -26.03 0.43
N SER A 88 5.45 -25.03 0.54
CA SER A 88 5.83 -23.61 0.63
C SER A 88 6.78 -23.34 1.79
N GLU A 89 6.50 -23.92 2.94
CA GLU A 89 7.32 -23.82 4.15
C GLU A 89 8.69 -24.52 3.95
N ALA A 90 8.69 -25.74 3.43
CA ALA A 90 9.92 -26.49 3.17
C ALA A 90 10.87 -25.74 2.23
N VAL A 91 10.35 -25.18 1.15
CA VAL A 91 11.14 -24.38 0.17
C VAL A 91 11.66 -23.09 0.82
N SER A 92 10.88 -22.48 1.70
CA SER A 92 11.34 -21.28 2.42
C SER A 92 12.46 -21.58 3.40
N LEU A 93 12.35 -22.68 4.15
CA LEU A 93 13.40 -23.13 5.06
C LEU A 93 14.72 -23.48 4.32
N LEU A 94 14.64 -24.00 3.09
CA LEU A 94 15.83 -24.18 2.25
C LEU A 94 16.54 -22.85 1.95
N ALA A 95 15.77 -21.84 1.54
CA ALA A 95 16.34 -20.54 1.22
C ALA A 95 16.94 -19.85 2.46
N GLU A 96 16.30 -19.95 3.62
CA GLU A 96 16.79 -19.41 4.91
C GLU A 96 18.12 -20.06 5.37
N GLU A 97 18.36 -21.31 5.02
CA GLU A 97 19.62 -22.02 5.32
C GLU A 97 20.74 -21.76 4.29
N GLY A 98 20.54 -20.80 3.36
CA GLY A 98 21.53 -20.41 2.36
C GLY A 98 21.58 -21.33 1.13
N LEU A 99 20.53 -22.13 0.92
CA LEU A 99 20.38 -23.04 -0.23
C LEU A 99 19.39 -22.47 -1.27
N GLU A 100 19.53 -21.18 -1.53
CA GLU A 100 18.66 -20.44 -2.45
C GLU A 100 18.61 -21.06 -3.85
N GLU A 101 19.75 -21.56 -4.35
CA GLU A 101 19.84 -22.19 -5.67
C GLU A 101 19.00 -23.48 -5.78
N ALA A 102 19.00 -24.29 -4.72
CA ALA A 102 18.17 -25.50 -4.65
C ALA A 102 16.67 -25.16 -4.61
N ALA A 103 16.30 -24.18 -3.79
CA ALA A 103 14.92 -23.68 -3.69
C ALA A 103 14.46 -23.10 -5.03
N GLU A 104 15.29 -22.30 -5.69
CA GLU A 104 15.01 -21.74 -7.01
C GLU A 104 14.87 -22.78 -8.10
N GLY A 105 15.73 -23.79 -8.12
CA GLY A 105 15.63 -24.93 -9.04
C GLY A 105 14.30 -25.64 -8.90
N MET A 106 13.88 -25.95 -7.67
CA MET A 106 12.61 -26.60 -7.38
C MET A 106 11.41 -25.76 -7.91
N ILE A 107 11.42 -24.44 -7.62
CA ILE A 107 10.35 -23.55 -8.09
C ILE A 107 10.37 -23.42 -9.62
N ARG A 108 11.53 -23.42 -10.27
CA ARG A 108 11.65 -23.41 -11.73
C ARG A 108 11.00 -24.64 -12.34
N GLY A 109 11.29 -25.82 -11.79
CA GLY A 109 10.69 -27.08 -12.26
C GLY A 109 9.18 -27.18 -11.99
N LEU A 110 8.66 -26.40 -11.02
CA LEU A 110 7.24 -26.33 -10.72
C LEU A 110 6.46 -25.43 -11.71
N GLN A 111 7.12 -24.45 -12.35
CA GLN A 111 6.45 -23.45 -13.19
C GLN A 111 5.45 -24.02 -14.23
N PRO A 112 5.75 -25.09 -14.97
CA PRO A 112 4.82 -25.67 -15.95
C PRO A 112 3.52 -26.22 -15.33
N LEU A 113 3.52 -26.51 -14.03
CA LEU A 113 2.35 -27.06 -13.32
C LEU A 113 1.43 -25.98 -12.75
N LEU A 114 1.96 -24.77 -12.55
CA LEU A 114 1.24 -23.67 -11.90
C LEU A 114 -0.04 -23.23 -12.64
N PRO A 115 -0.10 -23.15 -13.98
CA PRO A 115 -1.34 -22.80 -14.68
C PRO A 115 -2.48 -23.76 -14.39
N ALA A 116 -2.23 -25.08 -14.42
CA ALA A 116 -3.24 -26.07 -14.10
C ALA A 116 -3.68 -25.99 -12.64
N LEU A 117 -2.72 -25.81 -11.71
CA LEU A 117 -3.02 -25.62 -10.30
C LEU A 117 -3.86 -24.35 -10.07
N SER A 118 -3.56 -23.24 -10.75
CA SER A 118 -4.31 -21.99 -10.61
C SER A 118 -5.77 -22.13 -11.03
N GLU A 119 -6.07 -22.86 -12.09
CA GLU A 119 -7.45 -23.15 -12.51
C GLU A 119 -8.17 -24.10 -11.52
N ASP A 120 -7.46 -25.06 -10.92
CA ASP A 120 -8.03 -25.94 -9.91
C ASP A 120 -8.34 -25.18 -8.60
N TYR A 121 -7.45 -24.29 -8.18
CA TYR A 121 -7.70 -23.44 -7.00
C TYR A 121 -8.84 -22.45 -7.21
N LEU A 122 -9.12 -22.01 -8.42
CA LEU A 122 -10.28 -21.15 -8.72
C LEU A 122 -11.62 -21.86 -8.40
N LYS A 123 -11.67 -23.20 -8.46
CA LYS A 123 -12.87 -24.01 -8.18
C LYS A 123 -13.03 -24.34 -6.69
N LYS A 124 -12.03 -24.03 -5.86
CA LYS A 124 -12.01 -24.35 -4.44
C LYS A 124 -12.69 -23.29 -3.58
N ASP A 125 -12.63 -23.49 -2.27
CA ASP A 125 -13.01 -22.49 -1.30
C ASP A 125 -12.20 -21.20 -1.46
N LYS A 126 -12.84 -20.07 -1.25
CA LYS A 126 -12.27 -18.74 -1.50
C LYS A 126 -11.01 -18.46 -0.69
N MET A 127 -10.88 -19.03 0.51
CA MET A 127 -9.67 -18.88 1.34
C MET A 127 -8.51 -19.69 0.74
N GLN A 128 -8.78 -20.85 0.17
CA GLN A 128 -7.77 -21.65 -0.52
C GLN A 128 -7.29 -20.95 -1.80
N THR A 129 -8.23 -20.36 -2.56
CA THR A 129 -7.89 -19.54 -3.74
C THR A 129 -7.03 -18.32 -3.32
N ALA A 130 -7.40 -17.64 -2.24
CA ALA A 130 -6.64 -16.51 -1.70
C ALA A 130 -5.21 -16.91 -1.29
N TYR A 131 -5.07 -18.08 -0.65
CA TYR A 131 -3.76 -18.62 -0.27
C TYR A 131 -2.89 -18.96 -1.48
N PHE A 132 -3.48 -19.52 -2.54
CA PHE A 132 -2.73 -19.83 -3.76
C PHE A 132 -2.19 -18.55 -4.44
N ALA A 133 -2.91 -17.44 -4.37
CA ALA A 133 -2.40 -16.14 -4.83
C ALA A 133 -1.17 -15.71 -4.04
N VAL A 134 -1.15 -15.88 -2.70
CA VAL A 134 0.04 -15.62 -1.86
C VAL A 134 1.21 -16.54 -2.25
N PHE A 135 0.92 -17.81 -2.55
CA PHE A 135 1.95 -18.74 -3.03
C PHE A 135 2.57 -18.26 -4.36
N LEU A 136 1.75 -17.80 -5.31
CA LEU A 136 2.23 -17.26 -6.58
C LEU A 136 3.05 -15.98 -6.39
N GLU A 137 2.64 -15.08 -5.50
CA GLU A 137 3.41 -13.89 -5.13
C GLU A 137 4.80 -14.26 -4.61
N LYS A 138 4.85 -15.16 -3.62
CA LYS A 138 6.07 -15.54 -2.92
C LYS A 138 7.07 -16.25 -3.83
N PHE A 139 6.58 -17.18 -4.67
CA PHE A 139 7.41 -18.06 -5.49
C PHE A 139 7.38 -17.74 -6.97
N ARG A 140 6.99 -16.53 -7.33
CA ARG A 140 7.00 -16.12 -8.73
C ARG A 140 8.41 -16.21 -9.33
N ARG A 141 8.47 -16.67 -10.58
CA ARG A 141 9.65 -16.57 -11.44
C ARG A 141 9.17 -16.19 -12.85
N ARG A 142 9.96 -15.40 -13.57
CA ARG A 142 9.66 -15.10 -14.98
C ARG A 142 9.73 -16.39 -15.79
N SER A 143 8.65 -16.69 -16.51
CA SER A 143 8.52 -17.89 -17.32
C SER A 143 7.58 -17.67 -18.50
N GLU A 144 7.57 -18.60 -19.44
CA GLU A 144 6.59 -18.63 -20.56
C GLU A 144 5.14 -18.82 -20.10
N TYR A 145 4.93 -19.23 -18.85
CA TYR A 145 3.59 -19.47 -18.26
C TYR A 145 2.99 -18.21 -17.62
N ASP A 146 3.69 -17.08 -17.60
CA ASP A 146 3.25 -15.85 -16.94
C ASP A 146 1.89 -15.38 -17.45
N SER A 147 1.64 -15.41 -18.76
CA SER A 147 0.36 -14.99 -19.33
C SER A 147 -0.83 -15.80 -18.80
N ALA A 148 -0.68 -17.11 -18.67
CA ALA A 148 -1.74 -17.98 -18.16
C ALA A 148 -1.98 -17.73 -16.65
N LEU A 149 -0.93 -17.49 -15.88
CA LEU A 149 -1.01 -17.16 -14.45
C LEU A 149 -1.65 -15.80 -14.24
N LEU A 150 -1.28 -14.78 -15.02
CA LEU A 150 -1.86 -13.45 -14.97
C LEU A 150 -3.36 -13.46 -15.31
N GLU A 151 -3.79 -14.24 -16.31
CA GLU A 151 -5.22 -14.44 -16.61
C GLU A 151 -5.97 -15.11 -15.45
N SER A 152 -5.39 -16.10 -14.78
CA SER A 152 -5.97 -16.71 -13.60
C SER A 152 -6.07 -15.72 -12.44
N LEU A 153 -5.02 -14.91 -12.18
CA LEU A 153 -5.02 -13.86 -11.17
C LEU A 153 -6.09 -12.80 -11.44
N LEU A 154 -6.36 -12.44 -12.70
CA LEU A 154 -7.50 -11.57 -13.04
C LEU A 154 -8.86 -12.16 -12.63
N LYS A 155 -9.02 -13.50 -12.74
CA LYS A 155 -10.23 -14.17 -12.25
C LYS A 155 -10.32 -14.17 -10.74
N TYR A 156 -9.17 -14.29 -10.04
CA TYR A 156 -9.10 -14.19 -8.57
C TYR A 156 -9.42 -12.79 -8.08
N ALA A 157 -8.93 -11.76 -8.78
CA ALA A 157 -9.12 -10.35 -8.43
C ALA A 157 -10.59 -9.89 -8.44
N VAL A 158 -11.50 -10.65 -9.02
CA VAL A 158 -12.94 -10.35 -9.09
C VAL A 158 -13.81 -11.28 -8.23
N GLN A 159 -13.21 -12.09 -7.35
CA GLN A 159 -13.95 -12.94 -6.44
C GLN A 159 -14.66 -12.12 -5.36
N GLU A 160 -15.76 -12.65 -4.81
CA GLU A 160 -16.52 -11.97 -3.74
C GLU A 160 -15.70 -11.76 -2.46
N ASN A 161 -14.83 -12.72 -2.13
CA ASN A 161 -13.99 -12.67 -0.95
C ASN A 161 -12.90 -11.59 -1.08
N MET A 162 -12.85 -10.68 -0.10
CA MET A 162 -11.91 -9.55 -0.10
C MET A 162 -10.44 -10.01 -0.05
N TYR A 163 -10.13 -11.05 0.73
CA TYR A 163 -8.75 -11.57 0.82
C TYR A 163 -8.28 -12.15 -0.52
N CYS A 164 -9.19 -12.82 -1.24
CA CYS A 164 -8.86 -13.32 -2.58
C CYS A 164 -8.53 -12.19 -3.54
N ARG A 165 -9.29 -11.09 -3.49
CA ARG A 165 -9.04 -9.91 -4.34
C ARG A 165 -7.74 -9.21 -4.00
N ILE A 166 -7.46 -8.98 -2.71
CA ILE A 166 -6.24 -8.30 -2.26
C ILE A 166 -5.02 -9.15 -2.63
N ASN A 167 -4.99 -10.43 -2.25
CA ASN A 167 -3.85 -11.31 -2.53
C ASN A 167 -3.60 -11.50 -4.04
N ALA A 168 -4.68 -11.50 -4.85
CA ALA A 168 -4.55 -11.54 -6.30
C ALA A 168 -3.91 -10.26 -6.86
N LEU A 169 -4.27 -9.09 -6.32
CA LEU A 169 -3.62 -7.83 -6.68
C LEU A 169 -2.16 -7.82 -6.25
N ASP A 170 -1.85 -8.25 -5.03
CA ASP A 170 -0.48 -8.31 -4.53
C ASP A 170 0.40 -9.21 -5.41
N ALA A 171 -0.14 -10.37 -5.82
CA ALA A 171 0.52 -11.22 -6.79
C ALA A 171 0.71 -10.51 -8.16
N LEU A 172 -0.30 -9.80 -8.67
CA LEU A 172 -0.19 -9.04 -9.92
C LEU A 172 0.85 -7.91 -9.82
N TYR A 173 0.89 -7.19 -8.69
CA TYR A 173 1.93 -6.19 -8.44
C TYR A 173 3.32 -6.83 -8.41
N ALA A 174 3.42 -7.99 -7.80
CA ALA A 174 4.64 -8.75 -7.73
C ALA A 174 5.08 -9.29 -9.12
N PHE A 175 4.19 -9.71 -10.00
CA PHE A 175 4.52 -10.07 -11.38
C PHE A 175 5.02 -8.89 -12.22
N GLY A 176 4.65 -7.67 -11.85
CA GLY A 176 5.18 -6.44 -12.45
C GLY A 176 4.72 -6.18 -13.89
N ASN A 177 3.53 -6.69 -14.28
CA ASN A 177 2.93 -6.39 -15.58
C ASN A 177 1.89 -5.28 -15.46
N ALA A 178 2.20 -4.10 -15.98
CA ALA A 178 1.37 -2.90 -15.87
C ALA A 178 -0.03 -3.09 -16.48
N GLU A 179 -0.13 -3.72 -17.65
CA GLU A 179 -1.41 -3.93 -18.33
C GLU A 179 -2.37 -4.79 -17.49
N TYR A 180 -1.87 -5.88 -16.90
CA TYR A 180 -2.70 -6.76 -16.08
C TYR A 180 -3.09 -6.14 -14.74
N VAL A 181 -2.22 -5.34 -14.13
CA VAL A 181 -2.57 -4.54 -12.94
C VAL A 181 -3.71 -3.59 -13.27
N VAL A 182 -3.63 -2.83 -14.36
CA VAL A 182 -4.68 -1.88 -14.75
C VAL A 182 -5.98 -2.59 -15.08
N LYS A 183 -5.95 -3.72 -15.80
CA LYS A 183 -7.13 -4.57 -16.04
C LYS A 183 -7.78 -5.06 -14.75
N ALA A 184 -6.99 -5.45 -13.74
CA ALA A 184 -7.50 -5.89 -12.46
C ALA A 184 -8.16 -4.75 -11.69
N VAL A 185 -7.52 -3.58 -11.63
CA VAL A 185 -8.07 -2.37 -11.00
C VAL A 185 -9.38 -1.96 -11.69
N GLU A 186 -9.44 -1.94 -13.02
CA GLU A 186 -10.64 -1.64 -13.80
C GLU A 186 -11.80 -2.61 -13.49
N LYS A 187 -11.50 -3.91 -13.44
CA LYS A 187 -12.51 -4.93 -13.09
C LYS A 187 -13.03 -4.75 -11.68
N GLN A 188 -12.15 -4.46 -10.72
CA GLN A 188 -12.55 -4.22 -9.32
C GLN A 188 -13.32 -2.91 -9.15
N ASP A 189 -12.95 -1.85 -9.89
CA ASP A 189 -13.65 -0.58 -9.85
C ASP A 189 -15.12 -0.70 -10.29
N LYS A 190 -15.41 -1.64 -11.20
CA LYS A 190 -16.78 -1.95 -11.65
C LYS A 190 -17.59 -2.75 -10.63
N MET A 191 -16.95 -3.35 -9.62
CA MET A 191 -17.63 -4.08 -8.57
C MET A 191 -18.24 -3.13 -7.52
N ASP A 192 -19.32 -3.58 -6.85
CA ASP A 192 -19.90 -2.84 -5.72
C ASP A 192 -19.04 -2.92 -4.45
N ALA A 193 -18.24 -3.97 -4.30
CA ALA A 193 -17.35 -4.20 -3.17
C ALA A 193 -15.96 -3.58 -3.42
N PHE A 194 -15.86 -2.26 -3.33
CA PHE A 194 -14.64 -1.48 -3.59
C PHE A 194 -13.58 -1.67 -2.48
N LEU A 195 -12.31 -1.70 -2.86
CA LEU A 195 -11.20 -1.60 -1.91
C LEU A 195 -11.02 -0.13 -1.48
N HIS A 196 -10.70 0.09 -0.20
CA HIS A 196 -10.42 1.43 0.29
C HIS A 196 -9.25 2.05 -0.49
N GLU A 197 -9.36 3.35 -0.83
CA GLU A 197 -8.36 4.05 -1.67
C GLU A 197 -6.93 3.92 -1.13
N LYS A 198 -6.76 3.90 0.19
CA LYS A 198 -5.44 3.73 0.81
C LYS A 198 -4.84 2.34 0.51
N VAL A 199 -5.64 1.28 0.57
CA VAL A 199 -5.19 -0.09 0.27
C VAL A 199 -4.76 -0.19 -1.19
N LEU A 200 -5.54 0.39 -2.10
CA LEU A 200 -5.19 0.43 -3.52
C LEU A 200 -3.92 1.26 -3.77
N THR A 201 -3.78 2.42 -3.12
CA THR A 201 -2.57 3.25 -3.23
C THR A 201 -1.34 2.49 -2.75
N GLU A 202 -1.40 1.86 -1.58
CA GLU A 202 -0.28 1.10 -1.00
C GLU A 202 0.10 -0.09 -1.89
N GLY A 203 -0.89 -0.80 -2.44
CA GLY A 203 -0.66 -1.86 -3.40
C GLY A 203 0.02 -1.39 -4.68
N LEU A 204 -0.44 -0.30 -5.30
CA LEU A 204 0.21 0.30 -6.46
C LEU A 204 1.66 0.74 -6.16
N LEU A 205 1.94 1.18 -4.92
CA LEU A 205 3.30 1.52 -4.49
C LEU A 205 4.23 0.31 -4.41
N SER A 206 3.71 -0.88 -4.13
CA SER A 206 4.46 -2.14 -4.07
C SER A 206 4.73 -2.77 -5.44
N PHE A 207 4.19 -2.21 -6.52
CA PHE A 207 4.39 -2.71 -7.88
C PHE A 207 5.88 -2.89 -8.21
N SER A 208 6.27 -4.06 -8.71
CA SER A 208 7.66 -4.43 -8.94
C SER A 208 8.16 -4.18 -10.37
N GLY A 209 7.26 -3.79 -11.28
CA GLY A 209 7.58 -3.49 -12.67
C GLY A 209 7.98 -2.04 -12.91
N ASP A 210 7.90 -1.60 -14.15
CA ASP A 210 8.19 -0.20 -14.50
C ASP A 210 7.02 0.72 -14.10
N HIS A 211 7.24 1.54 -13.07
CA HIS A 211 6.27 2.49 -12.58
C HIS A 211 5.88 3.57 -13.62
N ARG A 212 6.75 3.91 -14.57
CA ARG A 212 6.42 4.87 -15.63
C ARG A 212 5.40 4.28 -16.59
N GLU A 213 5.57 3.02 -16.94
CA GLU A 213 4.61 2.28 -17.77
C GLU A 213 3.26 2.17 -17.06
N LEU A 214 3.26 1.79 -15.78
CA LEU A 214 2.03 1.67 -14.98
C LEU A 214 1.30 3.01 -14.88
N ILE A 215 1.99 4.11 -14.59
CA ILE A 215 1.40 5.44 -14.52
C ILE A 215 0.80 5.84 -15.86
N LYS A 216 1.50 5.60 -16.97
CA LYS A 216 1.01 5.89 -18.32
C LYS A 216 -0.29 5.14 -18.62
N GLU A 217 -0.36 3.85 -18.30
CA GLU A 217 -1.56 3.04 -18.51
C GLU A 217 -2.73 3.46 -17.62
N LEU A 218 -2.46 3.82 -16.35
CA LEU A 218 -3.48 4.35 -15.43
C LEU A 218 -4.02 5.70 -15.89
N ILE A 219 -3.17 6.62 -16.34
CA ILE A 219 -3.59 7.92 -16.85
C ILE A 219 -4.42 7.77 -18.15
N ARG A 220 -4.02 6.84 -19.03
CA ARG A 220 -4.74 6.59 -20.29
C ARG A 220 -6.21 6.20 -20.06
N ARG A 221 -6.50 5.50 -18.95
CA ARG A 221 -7.85 5.03 -18.59
C ARG A 221 -8.48 5.83 -17.44
N PHE A 222 -7.88 6.94 -17.04
CA PHE A 222 -8.25 7.65 -15.83
C PHE A 222 -9.73 8.01 -15.76
N GLU A 223 -10.30 8.48 -16.87
CA GLU A 223 -11.70 8.92 -16.92
C GLU A 223 -12.71 7.76 -16.80
N GLU A 224 -12.27 6.53 -17.01
CA GLU A 224 -13.12 5.36 -16.90
C GLU A 224 -13.34 4.92 -15.43
N PHE A 225 -12.49 5.41 -14.50
CA PHE A 225 -12.51 5.01 -13.09
C PHE A 225 -13.47 5.86 -12.25
N LYS A 226 -14.04 5.24 -11.20
CA LYS A 226 -14.78 5.94 -10.15
C LYS A 226 -13.87 6.85 -9.33
N VAL A 227 -14.44 7.88 -8.70
CA VAL A 227 -13.70 8.90 -7.92
C VAL A 227 -12.73 8.29 -6.91
N LYS A 228 -13.12 7.25 -6.18
CA LYS A 228 -12.24 6.61 -5.18
C LYS A 228 -11.00 5.96 -5.79
N THR A 229 -11.15 5.32 -6.94
CA THR A 229 -10.04 4.75 -7.69
C THR A 229 -9.16 5.84 -8.30
N LYS A 230 -9.76 6.89 -8.89
CA LYS A 230 -9.05 8.09 -9.35
C LYS A 230 -8.20 8.68 -8.21
N LEU A 231 -8.76 8.82 -7.00
CA LEU A 231 -8.06 9.35 -5.83
C LEU A 231 -6.86 8.48 -5.43
N ALA A 232 -7.02 7.15 -5.43
CA ALA A 232 -5.93 6.22 -5.18
C ALA A 232 -4.80 6.36 -6.21
N ILE A 233 -5.14 6.49 -7.49
CA ILE A 233 -4.19 6.70 -8.59
C ILE A 233 -3.43 8.03 -8.42
N LEU A 234 -4.12 9.15 -8.12
CA LEU A 234 -3.47 10.44 -7.91
C LEU A 234 -2.52 10.41 -6.70
N ASN A 235 -2.92 9.74 -5.61
CA ASN A 235 -2.06 9.55 -4.45
C ASN A 235 -0.83 8.69 -4.80
N TYR A 236 -1.00 7.62 -5.57
CA TYR A 236 0.11 6.80 -6.05
C TYR A 236 1.10 7.62 -6.90
N ILE A 237 0.60 8.37 -7.91
CA ILE A 237 1.43 9.24 -8.76
C ILE A 237 2.20 10.26 -7.92
N ARG A 238 1.56 10.87 -6.91
CA ARG A 238 2.21 11.82 -6.00
C ARG A 238 3.42 11.23 -5.29
N PHE A 239 3.44 9.94 -5.01
CA PHE A 239 4.57 9.30 -4.33
C PHE A 239 5.66 8.81 -5.29
N LYS A 240 5.34 8.59 -6.57
CA LYS A 240 6.22 7.90 -7.50
C LYS A 240 6.80 8.77 -8.61
N SER A 241 6.13 9.82 -9.05
CA SER A 241 6.58 10.58 -10.23
C SER A 241 6.34 12.08 -10.12
N GLU A 242 7.34 12.86 -10.53
CA GLU A 242 7.22 14.31 -10.74
C GLU A 242 6.86 14.68 -12.19
N ASP A 243 6.78 13.70 -13.09
CA ASP A 243 6.62 13.92 -14.54
C ASP A 243 5.15 14.15 -14.96
N CYS A 244 4.20 14.17 -14.00
CA CYS A 244 2.77 14.27 -14.29
C CYS A 244 2.19 15.68 -14.03
N LYS A 245 3.02 16.74 -14.14
CA LYS A 245 2.64 18.11 -13.75
C LYS A 245 1.47 18.65 -14.56
N GLU A 246 1.49 18.50 -15.88
CA GLU A 246 0.41 18.95 -16.76
C GLU A 246 -0.91 18.24 -16.49
N PHE A 247 -0.85 16.92 -16.26
CA PHE A 247 -2.01 16.11 -15.91
C PHE A 247 -2.63 16.55 -14.58
N MET A 248 -1.81 16.70 -13.55
CA MET A 248 -2.24 17.15 -12.23
C MET A 248 -2.75 18.60 -12.24
N TYR A 249 -2.17 19.46 -13.07
CA TYR A 249 -2.61 20.84 -13.22
C TYR A 249 -4.01 20.92 -13.83
N LYS A 250 -4.28 20.11 -14.85
CA LYS A 250 -5.62 20.02 -15.45
C LYS A 250 -6.66 19.63 -14.39
N ILE A 251 -6.40 18.61 -13.57
CA ILE A 251 -7.30 18.19 -12.50
C ILE A 251 -7.49 19.30 -11.44
N MET A 252 -6.39 19.97 -11.06
CA MET A 252 -6.45 21.04 -10.04
C MET A 252 -7.33 22.22 -10.47
N THR A 253 -7.29 22.57 -11.77
CA THR A 253 -7.95 23.75 -12.33
C THR A 253 -9.34 23.48 -12.92
N ASP A 254 -9.72 22.22 -13.08
CA ASP A 254 -11.05 21.86 -13.58
C ASP A 254 -12.08 22.05 -12.47
N GLU A 255 -12.98 23.01 -12.63
CA GLU A 255 -14.00 23.35 -11.63
C GLU A 255 -15.10 22.28 -11.53
N GLU A 256 -15.31 21.50 -12.59
CA GLU A 256 -16.29 20.41 -12.64
C GLU A 256 -15.75 19.10 -12.02
N GLU A 257 -14.43 19.02 -11.75
CA GLU A 257 -13.82 17.84 -11.20
C GLU A 257 -14.13 17.69 -9.70
N ASP A 258 -14.18 16.44 -9.22
CA ASP A 258 -14.44 16.14 -7.82
C ASP A 258 -13.43 16.85 -6.88
N ARG A 259 -13.95 17.44 -5.82
CA ARG A 259 -13.18 18.22 -4.84
C ARG A 259 -11.98 17.46 -4.26
N GLU A 260 -12.15 16.17 -3.93
CA GLU A 260 -11.06 15.37 -3.36
C GLU A 260 -9.96 15.10 -4.38
N LEU A 261 -10.30 14.98 -5.67
CA LEU A 261 -9.31 14.84 -6.74
C LEU A 261 -8.52 16.13 -6.93
N ARG A 262 -9.20 17.29 -6.89
CA ARG A 262 -8.55 18.60 -6.92
C ARG A 262 -7.61 18.78 -5.72
N PHE A 263 -8.00 18.35 -4.51
CA PHE A 263 -7.12 18.37 -3.33
C PHE A 263 -5.92 17.44 -3.49
N ALA A 264 -6.08 16.27 -4.09
CA ALA A 264 -4.96 15.37 -4.36
C ALA A 264 -3.95 16.02 -5.32
N ALA A 265 -4.43 16.72 -6.34
CA ALA A 265 -3.60 17.48 -7.27
C ALA A 265 -2.89 18.66 -6.60
N VAL A 266 -3.55 19.41 -5.70
CA VAL A 266 -2.90 20.46 -4.87
C VAL A 266 -1.77 19.85 -4.01
N ARG A 267 -2.03 18.70 -3.37
CA ARG A 267 -1.01 17.99 -2.56
C ARG A 267 0.18 17.50 -3.41
N TYR A 268 -0.07 17.16 -4.68
CA TYR A 268 1.01 16.83 -5.62
C TYR A 268 1.95 18.01 -5.83
N PHE A 269 1.43 19.21 -6.05
CA PHE A 269 2.23 20.42 -6.23
C PHE A 269 2.91 20.90 -4.94
N GLY A 270 2.43 20.48 -3.77
CA GLY A 270 3.15 20.64 -2.50
C GLY A 270 4.40 19.74 -2.40
N ARG A 271 4.44 18.62 -3.14
CA ARG A 271 5.60 17.72 -3.20
C ARG A 271 6.54 18.04 -4.36
N TYR A 272 5.99 18.45 -5.50
CA TYR A 272 6.71 18.76 -6.73
C TYR A 272 6.37 20.18 -7.19
N PRO A 273 7.02 21.20 -6.61
CA PRO A 273 6.76 22.59 -6.94
C PRO A 273 6.85 22.86 -8.44
N TRP A 274 5.90 23.63 -8.97
CA TRP A 274 5.83 24.00 -10.36
C TRP A 274 5.32 25.44 -10.53
N GLU A 275 6.04 26.22 -11.33
CA GLU A 275 5.77 27.66 -11.42
C GLU A 275 4.37 27.98 -11.92
N GLN A 276 3.85 27.20 -12.90
CA GLN A 276 2.49 27.42 -13.42
C GLN A 276 1.40 27.16 -12.36
N ALA A 277 1.65 26.25 -11.41
CA ALA A 277 0.69 25.96 -10.34
C ALA A 277 0.67 27.05 -9.26
N ARG A 278 1.75 27.85 -9.13
CA ARG A 278 1.93 28.84 -8.06
C ARG A 278 0.77 29.85 -7.98
N SER A 279 0.32 30.39 -9.11
CA SER A 279 -0.76 31.40 -9.14
C SER A 279 -2.08 30.84 -8.60
N VAL A 280 -2.45 29.62 -8.99
CA VAL A 280 -3.66 28.94 -8.53
C VAL A 280 -3.58 28.60 -7.05
N LEU A 281 -2.42 28.16 -6.57
CA LEU A 281 -2.20 27.87 -5.14
C LEU A 281 -2.29 29.15 -4.30
N ILE A 282 -1.78 30.29 -4.80
CA ILE A 282 -1.91 31.60 -4.17
C ILE A 282 -3.37 32.04 -4.08
N GLU A 283 -4.13 31.84 -5.17
CA GLU A 283 -5.56 32.16 -5.22
C GLU A 283 -6.33 31.32 -4.18
N PHE A 284 -6.16 30.01 -4.18
CA PHE A 284 -6.80 29.13 -3.20
C PHE A 284 -6.43 29.47 -1.75
N ALA A 285 -5.15 29.73 -1.47
CA ALA A 285 -4.69 30.07 -0.11
C ALA A 285 -5.19 31.44 0.36
N SER A 286 -5.50 32.35 -0.56
CA SER A 286 -5.99 33.70 -0.28
C SER A 286 -7.51 33.79 -0.20
N ASP A 287 -8.22 32.70 -0.53
CA ASP A 287 -9.68 32.67 -0.50
C ASP A 287 -10.19 32.81 0.94
N LYS A 288 -11.08 33.75 1.15
CA LYS A 288 -11.66 34.10 2.46
C LYS A 288 -13.03 33.49 2.68
N GLU A 289 -13.60 32.84 1.66
CA GLU A 289 -14.91 32.23 1.79
C GLU A 289 -14.85 31.06 2.77
N VAL A 290 -15.74 31.07 3.77
CA VAL A 290 -15.79 30.06 4.82
C VAL A 290 -16.08 28.66 4.24
N LEU A 291 -16.83 28.59 3.16
CA LEU A 291 -17.16 27.31 2.49
C LEU A 291 -15.98 26.69 1.73
N HIS A 292 -14.96 27.50 1.40
CA HIS A 292 -13.77 27.06 0.64
C HIS A 292 -12.54 26.81 1.54
N TRP A 293 -12.71 26.78 2.85
CA TRP A 293 -11.60 26.64 3.78
C TRP A 293 -10.70 25.43 3.52
N GLU A 294 -11.23 24.35 2.97
CA GLU A 294 -10.46 23.13 2.66
C GLU A 294 -9.45 23.40 1.54
N TYR A 295 -9.84 24.14 0.48
CA TYR A 295 -8.93 24.60 -0.56
C TYR A 295 -7.82 25.49 0.02
N ALA A 296 -8.20 26.45 0.83
CA ALA A 296 -7.25 27.36 1.47
C ALA A 296 -6.27 26.57 2.37
N ALA A 297 -6.75 25.58 3.12
CA ALA A 297 -5.91 24.77 4.00
C ALA A 297 -4.90 23.92 3.24
N VAL A 298 -5.35 23.23 2.15
CA VAL A 298 -4.48 22.36 1.37
C VAL A 298 -3.47 23.19 0.57
N ALA A 299 -3.91 24.31 -0.01
CA ALA A 299 -3.04 25.23 -0.75
C ALA A 299 -2.01 25.92 0.15
N ALA A 300 -2.39 26.36 1.35
CA ALA A 300 -1.44 26.90 2.31
C ALA A 300 -0.34 25.89 2.67
N ALA A 301 -0.69 24.62 2.84
CA ALA A 301 0.29 23.55 3.07
C ALA A 301 1.18 23.31 1.83
N ALA A 302 0.61 23.36 0.62
CA ALA A 302 1.35 23.13 -0.63
C ALA A 302 2.36 24.26 -0.93
N LEU A 303 2.07 25.50 -0.51
CA LEU A 303 2.94 26.65 -0.73
C LEU A 303 4.24 26.63 0.09
N LYS A 304 4.45 25.67 0.94
CA LYS A 304 5.63 25.55 1.83
C LYS A 304 6.96 25.72 1.09
N ASP A 305 7.10 25.14 -0.07
CA ASP A 305 8.34 25.11 -0.85
C ASP A 305 8.36 26.14 -2.01
N TYR A 306 7.30 26.96 -2.14
CA TYR A 306 7.25 28.07 -3.07
C TYR A 306 7.84 29.34 -2.47
N ARG A 307 8.32 30.24 -3.32
CA ARG A 307 8.98 31.50 -2.89
C ARG A 307 8.38 32.70 -3.64
N GLY A 308 8.55 33.88 -3.06
CA GLY A 308 8.14 35.15 -3.62
C GLY A 308 7.11 35.89 -2.76
N ASP A 309 6.99 37.21 -3.00
CA ASP A 309 6.15 38.11 -2.19
C ASP A 309 4.66 37.73 -2.25
N GLY A 310 4.18 37.27 -3.40
CA GLY A 310 2.81 36.82 -3.57
C GLY A 310 2.49 35.61 -2.68
N VAL A 311 3.41 34.66 -2.55
CA VAL A 311 3.28 33.49 -1.64
C VAL A 311 3.23 33.94 -0.19
N LEU A 312 4.13 34.82 0.20
CA LEU A 312 4.17 35.35 1.58
C LEU A 312 2.88 36.11 1.91
N SER A 313 2.37 36.93 0.98
CA SER A 313 1.11 37.65 1.15
C SER A 313 -0.07 36.70 1.29
N ALA A 314 -0.16 35.67 0.45
CA ALA A 314 -1.20 34.64 0.53
C ALA A 314 -1.18 33.90 1.86
N LEU A 315 0.00 33.45 2.29
CA LEU A 315 0.16 32.74 3.57
C LEU A 315 -0.16 33.64 4.77
N LYS A 316 0.22 34.93 4.73
CA LYS A 316 -0.18 35.90 5.76
C LYS A 316 -1.69 36.12 5.77
N THR A 317 -2.33 36.18 4.60
CA THR A 317 -3.81 36.25 4.49
C THR A 317 -4.46 35.03 5.10
N ALA A 318 -3.94 33.83 4.81
CA ALA A 318 -4.42 32.56 5.35
C ALA A 318 -4.31 32.48 6.90
N LEU A 319 -3.34 33.15 7.52
CA LEU A 319 -3.25 33.23 8.98
C LEU A 319 -4.46 33.91 9.64
N TYR A 320 -5.15 34.79 8.94
CA TYR A 320 -6.34 35.49 9.43
C TYR A 320 -7.66 34.71 9.15
N SER A 321 -7.58 33.49 8.61
CA SER A 321 -8.75 32.64 8.40
C SER A 321 -9.46 32.33 9.73
N SER A 322 -10.80 32.22 9.69
CA SER A 322 -11.57 31.71 10.83
C SER A 322 -11.32 30.24 11.13
N ASN A 323 -10.86 29.47 10.12
CA ASN A 323 -10.60 28.04 10.25
C ASN A 323 -9.20 27.76 10.82
N TRP A 324 -9.14 26.90 11.84
CA TRP A 324 -7.90 26.53 12.52
C TRP A 324 -6.88 25.85 11.60
N TYR A 325 -7.35 24.93 10.72
CA TYR A 325 -6.46 24.19 9.82
C TYR A 325 -5.78 25.11 8.79
N VAL A 326 -6.50 26.12 8.30
CA VAL A 326 -5.93 27.12 7.38
C VAL A 326 -4.83 27.89 8.06
N ARG A 327 -5.10 28.42 9.26
CA ARG A 327 -4.08 29.15 10.06
C ARG A 327 -2.86 28.30 10.36
N TYR A 328 -3.08 27.05 10.80
CA TYR A 328 -2.01 26.12 11.14
C TYR A 328 -1.10 25.82 9.94
N ASN A 329 -1.67 25.47 8.79
CA ASN A 329 -0.91 25.16 7.58
C ASN A 329 -0.16 26.41 7.06
N ALA A 330 -0.77 27.58 7.13
CA ALA A 330 -0.11 28.83 6.78
C ALA A 330 1.08 29.14 7.69
N ALA A 331 0.93 28.98 9.00
CA ALA A 331 2.01 29.18 9.95
C ALA A 331 3.17 28.20 9.76
N VAL A 332 2.88 26.91 9.52
CA VAL A 332 3.88 25.89 9.18
C VAL A 332 4.65 26.27 7.91
N SER A 333 3.95 26.72 6.88
CA SER A 333 4.57 27.10 5.61
C SER A 333 5.41 28.39 5.72
N LEU A 334 4.97 29.37 6.50
CA LEU A 334 5.75 30.58 6.80
C LEU A 334 7.01 30.25 7.62
N GLU A 335 6.90 29.38 8.60
CA GLU A 335 8.04 28.87 9.37
C GLU A 335 9.06 28.17 8.47
N ALA A 336 8.59 27.26 7.60
CA ALA A 336 9.44 26.55 6.65
C ALA A 336 10.11 27.48 5.62
N ALA A 337 9.43 28.59 5.25
CA ALA A 337 10.03 29.65 4.43
C ALA A 337 11.11 30.47 5.16
N GLY A 338 11.41 30.15 6.42
CA GLY A 338 12.44 30.83 7.20
C GLY A 338 12.01 32.19 7.76
N MET A 339 10.70 32.43 7.86
CA MET A 339 10.21 33.66 8.43
C MET A 339 10.59 33.77 9.92
N SER A 340 11.05 34.94 10.32
CA SER A 340 11.39 35.30 11.70
C SER A 340 10.40 36.33 12.27
N TYR A 341 10.43 36.56 13.58
CA TYR A 341 9.64 37.60 14.24
C TYR A 341 9.72 38.95 13.50
N ASN A 342 10.92 39.37 13.11
CA ASN A 342 11.13 40.66 12.45
C ASN A 342 10.46 40.76 11.07
N ARG A 343 10.40 39.64 10.33
CA ARG A 343 9.75 39.62 9.03
C ARG A 343 8.23 39.45 9.10
N LEU A 344 7.71 39.08 10.25
CA LEU A 344 6.30 38.91 10.58
C LEU A 344 5.78 39.94 11.55
N ILE A 345 6.47 41.12 11.69
CA ILE A 345 6.11 42.16 12.64
C ILE A 345 4.67 42.65 12.44
N ASP A 346 4.19 42.67 11.21
CA ASP A 346 2.82 43.02 10.84
C ASP A 346 1.78 42.04 11.41
N VAL A 347 2.11 40.75 11.48
CA VAL A 347 1.27 39.72 12.11
C VAL A 347 1.42 39.80 13.64
N MET A 348 2.66 39.86 14.14
CA MET A 348 2.98 39.79 15.55
C MET A 348 2.50 41.05 16.35
N ALA A 349 2.51 42.21 15.71
CA ALA A 349 1.98 43.45 16.27
C ALA A 349 0.51 43.72 15.86
N GLY A 350 -0.08 42.81 15.04
CA GLY A 350 -1.44 42.95 14.55
C GLY A 350 -2.51 42.70 15.63
N ASN A 351 -3.75 43.09 15.33
CA ASN A 351 -4.87 42.96 16.26
C ASN A 351 -5.50 41.57 16.32
N ASP A 352 -5.19 40.69 15.35
CA ASP A 352 -5.72 39.33 15.33
C ASP A 352 -4.94 38.45 16.31
N ARG A 353 -5.59 38.13 17.43
CA ARG A 353 -5.03 37.32 18.48
C ARG A 353 -4.67 35.92 18.02
N TYR A 354 -5.54 35.28 17.20
CA TYR A 354 -5.36 33.91 16.78
C TYR A 354 -4.23 33.73 15.76
N ALA A 355 -4.08 34.68 14.84
CA ALA A 355 -2.95 34.70 13.91
C ALA A 355 -1.62 34.83 14.65
N ARG A 356 -1.56 35.74 15.63
CA ARG A 356 -0.38 35.94 16.46
C ARG A 356 -0.03 34.72 17.27
N GLU A 357 -0.97 34.21 18.09
CA GLU A 357 -0.75 33.01 18.93
C GLU A 357 -0.33 31.78 18.11
N MET A 358 -0.92 31.56 16.92
CA MET A 358 -0.54 30.47 16.04
C MET A 358 0.90 30.61 15.56
N MET A 359 1.31 31.82 15.19
CA MET A 359 2.66 32.03 14.68
C MET A 359 3.72 31.99 15.81
N GLU A 360 3.41 32.53 16.99
CA GLU A 360 4.24 32.42 18.21
C GLU A 360 4.49 30.94 18.53
N TYR A 361 3.43 30.14 18.61
CA TYR A 361 3.51 28.72 18.89
C TYR A 361 4.47 27.98 17.90
N ARG A 362 4.37 28.26 16.63
CA ARG A 362 5.22 27.61 15.60
C ARG A 362 6.68 28.05 15.69
N LEU A 363 6.93 29.34 15.93
CA LEU A 363 8.29 29.86 16.05
C LEU A 363 8.99 29.37 17.32
N GLU A 364 8.27 29.23 18.43
CA GLU A 364 8.78 28.61 19.65
C GLU A 364 9.07 27.13 19.52
N GLU A 365 8.15 26.36 18.89
CA GLU A 365 8.37 24.95 18.65
C GLU A 365 9.63 24.71 17.82
N ARG A 366 9.83 25.49 16.76
CA ARG A 366 11.05 25.43 15.94
C ARG A 366 12.32 25.71 16.75
N LYS A 367 12.26 26.66 17.65
CA LYS A 367 13.39 26.99 18.54
C LYS A 367 13.75 25.82 19.44
N LEU A 368 12.75 25.21 20.07
CA LEU A 368 12.92 24.02 20.92
C LEU A 368 13.46 22.81 20.17
N VAL A 369 13.01 22.58 18.91
CA VAL A 369 13.52 21.50 18.08
C VAL A 369 15.00 21.71 17.78
N LYS A 370 15.40 22.90 17.35
CA LYS A 370 16.81 23.25 17.10
C LYS A 370 17.70 23.09 18.34
N GLU A 371 17.23 23.51 19.50
CA GLU A 371 17.96 23.35 20.75
C GLU A 371 18.18 21.86 21.09
N ARG A 372 17.18 21.01 20.84
CA ARG A 372 17.30 19.56 21.04
C ARG A 372 18.27 18.89 20.05
N GLU A 373 18.30 19.35 18.81
CA GLU A 373 19.23 18.84 17.78
C GLU A 373 20.67 19.20 18.16
N LEU A 374 20.95 20.45 18.53
CA LEU A 374 22.27 20.90 19.00
C LEU A 374 22.74 20.14 20.26
N GLN A 375 21.80 19.81 21.18
CA GLN A 375 22.15 19.03 22.39
C GLN A 375 22.48 17.56 22.06
N LYS A 376 21.93 17.01 20.98
CA LYS A 376 22.26 15.65 20.53
C LYS A 376 23.61 15.60 19.82
N GLU A 377 23.91 16.58 18.98
CA GLU A 377 25.21 16.71 18.31
C GLU A 377 26.35 16.93 19.29
N GLY A 378 26.17 17.80 20.30
CA GLY A 378 27.16 18.01 21.37
C GLY A 378 27.33 16.88 22.39
N LYS A 379 26.53 15.80 22.30
CA LYS A 379 26.70 14.57 23.10
C LYS A 379 27.35 13.42 22.31
N SER A 380 27.56 13.60 21.02
CA SER A 380 28.21 12.62 20.14
C SER A 380 29.68 12.95 19.86
N GLU A 381 30.22 14.05 20.41
CA GLU A 381 31.65 14.36 20.56
C GLU A 381 32.12 13.99 21.99
#